data_56a5eec06cc93817fd8465983305862f
#
_entry.id   56a5eec06cc93817fd8465983305862f
#
_cell.length_a   1.000
_cell.length_b   1.000
_cell.length_c   1.000
_cell.angle_alpha   90.00
_cell.angle_beta   90.00
_cell.angle_gamma   90.00
#
_symmetry.space_group_name_H-M   'P 1'
#
loop_
_entity.id
_entity.type
_entity.pdbx_description
1 polymer ?
#
loop_
_entity_poly.entity_id
_entity_poly.type
_entity_poly.pdbx_seq_one_letter_code
_entity_poly.pdbx_strand_id
1 'polypeptide(L)'
;TTKGPVERPTLISSFSSYQNIFGGALESGSAQYTYLTSIAANQYFQNGGNSLLVTRVVSSSANWTAATSSLIPTGSGASGGGNISPFVLETISQGEIMNSVGPTGSNASLLSGSSDNFRWEIASVNTSSGVFSLLIRRGDDTQSNKVILENFNNISLDPFAPNFITRAIGDVTTNVVTQDGTTFLQESGSHRNISSYVRVKQVNLATPHYFNNDGSAKNQYTSSLPAVGSGSSQGVFAAGVGSNLMAGGANNFYEAIGSQTQGLIGSDYDSAIALLANADDYQYNVASTPGLLHADHSTQTTSLMNNAISRGDNIAVIDMVSYGSLIGAVTAQVAGIDNSYTSTYWPWLQTVDPNTGMLVYIPASTFIPGIYAFTDASSDPWFAPAGITRGGM
;
A
#
# COMPACT_ATOMS: atom_id res chain seq x y z
N THR A 1 -0.53 -4.79 6.94
CA THR A 1 -1.34 -4.64 5.70
C THR A 1 -1.06 -5.79 4.74
N THR A 2 -2.06 -6.23 3.95
CA THR A 2 -1.90 -7.38 3.04
C THR A 2 -1.10 -7.02 1.78
N LYS A 3 -1.24 -5.81 1.28
CA LYS A 3 -0.55 -5.29 0.09
C LYS A 3 -0.15 -3.83 0.29
N GLY A 4 0.31 -3.17 -0.73
CA GLY A 4 0.69 -1.76 -0.74
C GLY A 4 2.20 -1.54 -0.90
N PRO A 5 2.62 -0.30 -1.09
CA PRO A 5 4.02 0.08 -1.17
C PRO A 5 4.71 -0.11 0.19
N VAL A 6 5.87 -0.76 0.19
CA VAL A 6 6.67 -1.00 1.40
C VAL A 6 7.44 0.27 1.77
N GLU A 7 7.47 0.61 3.06
CA GLU A 7 8.19 1.76 3.65
C GLU A 7 7.91 3.10 2.98
N ARG A 8 6.81 3.23 2.25
CA ARG A 8 6.40 4.48 1.62
C ARG A 8 5.17 5.05 2.32
N PRO A 9 5.29 6.15 3.08
CA PRO A 9 4.14 6.84 3.65
C PRO A 9 3.16 7.27 2.55
N THR A 10 1.93 6.81 2.66
CA THR A 10 0.89 7.01 1.64
C THR A 10 -0.32 7.67 2.26
N LEU A 11 -0.73 8.80 1.70
CA LEU A 11 -1.89 9.56 2.16
C LEU A 11 -3.18 8.89 1.68
N ILE A 12 -4.09 8.65 2.61
CA ILE A 12 -5.39 8.00 2.42
C ILE A 12 -6.49 8.94 2.88
N SER A 13 -7.55 9.08 2.10
CA SER A 13 -8.69 9.97 2.36
C SER A 13 -9.99 9.26 2.72
N SER A 14 -10.03 7.92 2.63
CA SER A 14 -11.20 7.12 2.98
C SER A 14 -10.83 5.67 3.28
N PHE A 15 -11.69 4.95 3.99
CA PHE A 15 -11.46 3.52 4.26
C PHE A 15 -11.48 2.66 2.98
N SER A 16 -12.32 3.00 2.00
CA SER A 16 -12.30 2.31 0.71
C SER A 16 -11.00 2.53 -0.06
N SER A 17 -10.43 3.74 -0.01
CA SER A 17 -9.09 4.02 -0.55
C SER A 17 -8.00 3.21 0.16
N TYR A 18 -8.10 3.09 1.50
CA TYR A 18 -7.22 2.21 2.28
C TYR A 18 -7.29 0.76 1.79
N GLN A 19 -8.49 0.18 1.68
CA GLN A 19 -8.66 -1.20 1.22
C GLN A 19 -8.14 -1.42 -0.20
N ASN A 20 -8.32 -0.48 -1.09
CA ASN A 20 -7.83 -0.57 -2.47
C ASN A 20 -6.29 -0.61 -2.52
N ILE A 21 -5.60 0.17 -1.69
CA ILE A 21 -4.14 0.29 -1.69
C ILE A 21 -3.49 -0.75 -0.78
N PHE A 22 -4.01 -0.94 0.44
CA PHE A 22 -3.38 -1.75 1.49
C PHE A 22 -4.06 -3.09 1.76
N GLY A 23 -5.21 -3.34 1.12
CA GLY A 23 -5.97 -4.58 1.26
C GLY A 23 -6.86 -4.64 2.50
N GLY A 24 -7.50 -5.78 2.66
CA GLY A 24 -8.40 -6.10 3.77
C GLY A 24 -7.79 -7.06 4.78
N ALA A 25 -8.39 -8.24 4.91
CA ALA A 25 -7.91 -9.31 5.77
C ALA A 25 -6.85 -10.18 5.09
N LEU A 26 -5.93 -10.70 5.87
CA LEU A 26 -5.00 -11.74 5.45
C LEU A 26 -5.70 -13.09 5.50
N GLU A 27 -5.70 -13.81 4.40
CA GLU A 27 -6.18 -15.19 4.34
C GLU A 27 -5.02 -16.15 4.64
N SER A 28 -5.18 -17.02 5.63
CA SER A 28 -4.22 -18.05 5.97
C SER A 28 -4.96 -19.39 6.18
N GLY A 29 -4.90 -20.23 5.16
CA GLY A 29 -5.68 -21.47 5.12
C GLY A 29 -7.19 -21.20 5.09
N SER A 30 -7.90 -21.67 6.12
CA SER A 30 -9.35 -21.43 6.30
C SER A 30 -9.68 -20.27 7.23
N ALA A 31 -8.68 -19.57 7.77
CA ALA A 31 -8.83 -18.47 8.70
C ALA A 31 -8.50 -17.14 8.06
N GLN A 32 -9.18 -16.09 8.50
CA GLN A 32 -8.93 -14.71 8.10
C GLN A 32 -8.46 -13.91 9.31
N TYR A 33 -7.48 -13.05 9.11
CA TYR A 33 -6.92 -12.17 10.13
C TYR A 33 -6.84 -10.76 9.60
N THR A 34 -7.34 -9.80 10.36
CA THR A 34 -7.24 -8.38 9.99
C THR A 34 -6.07 -7.74 10.73
N TYR A 35 -5.19 -7.08 9.98
CA TYR A 35 -4.13 -6.29 10.59
C TYR A 35 -4.70 -5.14 11.41
N LEU A 36 -4.10 -4.84 12.57
CA LEU A 36 -4.55 -3.76 13.46
C LEU A 36 -4.61 -2.41 12.76
N THR A 37 -3.70 -2.16 11.81
CA THR A 37 -3.73 -0.95 10.98
C THR A 37 -5.02 -0.83 10.17
N SER A 38 -5.59 -1.96 9.67
CA SER A 38 -6.86 -1.95 8.94
C SER A 38 -8.03 -1.61 9.86
N ILE A 39 -8.02 -2.17 11.08
CA ILE A 39 -9.04 -1.86 12.09
C ILE A 39 -8.92 -0.37 12.50
N ALA A 40 -7.70 0.11 12.75
CA ALA A 40 -7.46 1.52 13.10
C ALA A 40 -7.91 2.48 12.01
N ALA A 41 -7.60 2.18 10.74
CA ALA A 41 -8.04 2.99 9.61
C ALA A 41 -9.57 3.03 9.50
N ASN A 42 -10.24 1.88 9.67
CA ASN A 42 -11.70 1.82 9.67
C ASN A 42 -12.30 2.67 10.79
N GLN A 43 -11.82 2.50 12.03
CA GLN A 43 -12.29 3.28 13.18
C GLN A 43 -12.05 4.79 12.99
N TYR A 44 -10.88 5.17 12.50
CA TYR A 44 -10.54 6.56 12.23
C TYR A 44 -11.52 7.23 11.25
N PHE A 45 -11.76 6.61 10.09
CA PHE A 45 -12.66 7.17 9.07
C PHE A 45 -14.14 7.12 9.49
N GLN A 46 -14.58 6.09 10.20
CA GLN A 46 -15.96 6.03 10.72
C GLN A 46 -16.26 7.12 11.75
N ASN A 47 -15.24 7.59 12.44
CA ASN A 47 -15.36 8.62 13.48
C ASN A 47 -15.02 10.04 12.98
N GLY A 48 -15.08 10.29 11.68
CA GLY A 48 -14.94 11.62 11.10
C GLY A 48 -13.52 12.01 10.69
N GLY A 49 -12.56 11.07 10.78
CA GLY A 49 -11.23 11.28 10.23
C GLY A 49 -11.28 11.51 8.72
N ASN A 50 -10.45 12.40 8.21
CA ASN A 50 -10.45 12.81 6.80
C ASN A 50 -9.11 12.57 6.08
N SER A 51 -8.04 12.34 6.81
CA SER A 51 -6.68 12.22 6.27
C SER A 51 -5.83 11.32 7.14
N LEU A 52 -5.36 10.21 6.58
CA LEU A 52 -4.56 9.21 7.27
C LEU A 52 -3.28 8.92 6.47
N LEU A 53 -2.12 9.09 7.11
CA LEU A 53 -0.84 8.69 6.55
C LEU A 53 -0.52 7.26 6.99
N VAL A 54 -0.39 6.33 6.03
CA VAL A 54 -0.12 4.91 6.30
C VAL A 54 1.25 4.54 5.75
N THR A 55 2.08 3.94 6.59
CA THR A 55 3.37 3.37 6.20
C THR A 55 3.33 1.86 6.41
N ARG A 56 3.49 1.10 5.33
CA ARG A 56 3.55 -0.36 5.40
C ARG A 56 4.91 -0.81 5.87
N VAL A 57 4.94 -1.50 7.00
CA VAL A 57 6.13 -2.18 7.54
C VAL A 57 6.07 -3.65 7.17
N VAL A 58 7.21 -4.23 6.81
CA VAL A 58 7.37 -5.65 6.46
C VAL A 58 8.67 -6.18 7.04
N SER A 59 8.73 -7.48 7.28
CA SER A 59 9.97 -8.12 7.71
C SER A 59 10.99 -8.14 6.58
N SER A 60 12.23 -7.71 6.85
CA SER A 60 13.32 -7.71 5.86
C SER A 60 12.95 -6.97 4.56
N SER A 61 12.55 -5.70 4.66
CA SER A 61 12.03 -4.87 3.56
C SER A 61 12.90 -4.89 2.30
N ALA A 62 14.22 -4.99 2.44
CA ALA A 62 15.15 -5.06 1.31
C ALA A 62 14.94 -6.28 0.38
N ASN A 63 14.25 -7.31 0.84
CA ASN A 63 13.96 -8.50 0.06
C ASN A 63 12.60 -8.44 -0.66
N TRP A 64 11.83 -7.38 -0.43
CA TRP A 64 10.52 -7.22 -1.05
C TRP A 64 10.63 -6.57 -2.43
N THR A 65 10.06 -7.21 -3.43
CA THR A 65 10.04 -6.69 -4.80
C THR A 65 8.63 -6.63 -5.38
N ALA A 66 8.46 -5.72 -6.32
CA ALA A 66 7.23 -5.59 -7.09
C ALA A 66 7.10 -6.72 -8.12
N ALA A 67 5.88 -7.05 -8.49
CA ALA A 67 5.62 -7.97 -9.60
C ALA A 67 5.65 -7.22 -10.94
N THR A 68 6.07 -7.90 -12.00
CA THR A 68 6.15 -7.35 -13.36
C THR A 68 5.11 -7.99 -14.26
N SER A 69 4.63 -7.23 -15.26
CA SER A 69 3.69 -7.74 -16.25
C SER A 69 4.28 -8.93 -17.02
N SER A 70 3.44 -9.90 -17.31
CA SER A 70 3.75 -10.94 -18.29
C SER A 70 4.04 -10.34 -19.66
N LEU A 71 4.51 -11.16 -20.59
CA LEU A 71 4.79 -10.73 -21.97
C LEU A 71 3.58 -10.03 -22.58
N ILE A 72 3.77 -8.79 -23.02
CA ILE A 72 2.82 -8.02 -23.80
C ILE A 72 3.18 -8.22 -25.28
N PRO A 73 2.42 -9.01 -26.05
CA PRO A 73 2.76 -9.23 -27.44
C PRO A 73 2.57 -7.96 -28.27
N THR A 74 3.37 -7.81 -29.31
CA THR A 74 3.21 -6.75 -30.33
C THR A 74 2.24 -7.18 -31.43
N GLY A 75 1.74 -6.22 -32.20
CA GLY A 75 0.91 -6.49 -33.40
C GLY A 75 1.64 -7.33 -34.44
N SER A 76 0.90 -8.00 -35.33
CA SER A 76 1.45 -8.87 -36.36
C SER A 76 2.39 -8.08 -37.29
N GLY A 77 3.65 -8.48 -37.39
CA GLY A 77 4.62 -7.89 -38.31
C GLY A 77 5.82 -7.18 -37.64
N ALA A 78 5.95 -7.20 -36.32
CA ALA A 78 7.15 -6.70 -35.66
C ALA A 78 8.39 -7.47 -36.11
N SER A 79 9.34 -6.78 -36.72
CA SER A 79 10.67 -7.31 -37.05
C SER A 79 11.45 -7.49 -35.75
N GLY A 80 11.26 -8.61 -35.11
CA GLY A 80 11.86 -8.91 -33.80
C GLY A 80 11.23 -10.10 -33.09
N GLY A 81 10.29 -10.75 -33.77
CA GLY A 81 9.65 -11.99 -33.30
C GLY A 81 9.12 -11.87 -31.87
N GLY A 82 7.87 -11.88 -31.71
CA GLY A 82 6.95 -12.15 -30.60
C GLY A 82 7.37 -12.21 -29.13
N ASN A 83 8.62 -12.05 -28.78
CA ASN A 83 9.15 -12.28 -27.45
C ASN A 83 9.64 -10.99 -26.73
N ILE A 84 9.44 -9.81 -27.29
CA ILE A 84 9.80 -8.54 -26.65
C ILE A 84 8.52 -7.76 -26.41
N SER A 85 8.21 -7.50 -25.14
CA SER A 85 7.15 -6.57 -24.77
C SER A 85 7.51 -5.15 -25.22
N PRO A 86 6.62 -4.38 -25.85
CA PRO A 86 6.88 -2.99 -26.20
C PRO A 86 7.16 -2.12 -24.97
N PHE A 87 6.57 -2.47 -23.85
CA PHE A 87 6.85 -1.91 -22.53
C PHE A 87 6.61 -2.97 -21.46
N VAL A 88 7.14 -2.74 -20.26
CA VAL A 88 6.94 -3.58 -19.08
C VAL A 88 6.32 -2.72 -17.99
N LEU A 89 5.25 -3.23 -17.38
CA LEU A 89 4.64 -2.65 -16.18
C LEU A 89 5.21 -3.33 -14.94
N GLU A 90 5.20 -2.60 -13.84
CA GLU A 90 5.56 -3.09 -12.52
C GLU A 90 4.52 -2.62 -11.51
N THR A 91 4.13 -3.47 -10.56
CA THR A 91 3.17 -3.09 -9.53
C THR A 91 3.79 -2.09 -8.54
N ILE A 92 3.00 -1.13 -8.05
CA ILE A 92 3.44 -0.24 -6.95
C ILE A 92 3.44 -1.01 -5.64
N SER A 93 2.45 -1.88 -5.43
CA SER A 93 2.45 -2.83 -4.32
C SER A 93 3.54 -3.87 -4.50
N GLN A 94 4.23 -4.21 -3.41
CA GLN A 94 5.30 -5.20 -3.39
C GLN A 94 4.85 -6.48 -2.67
N GLY A 95 5.47 -7.59 -3.04
CA GLY A 95 5.25 -8.90 -2.45
C GLY A 95 4.64 -9.92 -3.40
N GLU A 96 4.71 -11.18 -3.01
CA GLU A 96 4.21 -12.31 -3.79
C GLU A 96 2.68 -12.31 -3.96
N ILE A 97 1.94 -11.56 -3.13
CA ILE A 97 0.50 -11.40 -3.28
C ILE A 97 0.11 -10.76 -4.61
N MET A 98 1.03 -10.00 -5.22
CA MET A 98 0.84 -9.42 -6.54
C MET A 98 0.97 -10.44 -7.68
N ASN A 99 1.54 -11.60 -7.41
CA ASN A 99 1.71 -12.64 -8.42
C ASN A 99 0.36 -13.27 -8.76
N SER A 100 0.13 -13.49 -10.04
CA SER A 100 -1.03 -14.22 -10.53
C SER A 100 -0.61 -15.21 -11.60
N VAL A 101 -1.38 -16.28 -11.76
CA VAL A 101 -1.13 -17.37 -12.71
C VAL A 101 -2.24 -17.33 -13.75
N GLY A 102 -1.91 -17.77 -14.96
CA GLY A 102 -2.78 -17.77 -16.13
C GLY A 102 -4.18 -18.34 -15.89
N PRO A 103 -5.09 -18.17 -16.86
CA PRO A 103 -6.51 -18.37 -16.66
C PRO A 103 -6.89 -19.82 -16.43
N THR A 104 -7.98 -19.99 -15.70
CA THR A 104 -8.70 -21.26 -15.60
C THR A 104 -10.04 -21.16 -16.30
N GLY A 105 -10.37 -22.16 -17.11
CA GLY A 105 -11.67 -22.29 -17.75
C GLY A 105 -12.01 -21.22 -18.79
N SER A 106 -13.23 -21.28 -19.30
CA SER A 106 -13.71 -20.48 -20.42
C SER A 106 -13.97 -19.00 -20.12
N ASN A 107 -14.12 -18.64 -18.84
CA ASN A 107 -14.42 -17.25 -18.42
C ASN A 107 -13.16 -16.45 -18.05
N ALA A 108 -11.98 -17.00 -18.32
CA ALA A 108 -10.67 -16.37 -18.11
C ALA A 108 -10.45 -15.81 -16.69
N SER A 109 -10.98 -16.47 -15.66
CA SER A 109 -10.60 -16.19 -14.28
C SER A 109 -9.16 -16.66 -14.05
N LEU A 110 -8.35 -15.87 -13.33
CA LEU A 110 -6.98 -16.28 -13.01
C LEU A 110 -6.97 -17.34 -11.91
N LEU A 111 -6.07 -18.31 -12.00
CA LEU A 111 -5.96 -19.41 -11.04
C LEU A 111 -5.67 -18.91 -9.61
N SER A 112 -4.83 -17.89 -9.48
CA SER A 112 -4.52 -17.23 -8.21
C SER A 112 -5.03 -15.78 -8.18
N GLY A 113 -6.11 -15.49 -8.91
CA GLY A 113 -6.75 -14.18 -8.90
C GLY A 113 -7.42 -13.90 -7.56
N SER A 114 -7.17 -12.73 -7.00
CA SER A 114 -7.76 -12.25 -5.75
C SER A 114 -8.17 -10.78 -5.86
N SER A 115 -8.89 -10.30 -4.86
CA SER A 115 -9.19 -8.87 -4.74
C SER A 115 -7.93 -8.03 -4.49
N ASP A 116 -6.83 -8.66 -4.10
CA ASP A 116 -5.60 -7.99 -3.72
C ASP A 116 -4.58 -7.90 -4.84
N ASN A 117 -4.64 -8.75 -5.88
CA ASN A 117 -3.76 -8.64 -7.01
C ASN A 117 -4.43 -8.03 -8.26
N PHE A 118 -3.65 -7.84 -9.30
CA PHE A 118 -4.06 -7.11 -10.49
C PHE A 118 -3.84 -7.93 -11.75
N ARG A 119 -4.53 -7.51 -12.82
CA ARG A 119 -4.28 -7.96 -14.18
C ARG A 119 -4.35 -6.78 -15.14
N TRP A 120 -3.64 -6.88 -16.27
CA TRP A 120 -3.60 -5.88 -17.31
C TRP A 120 -4.30 -6.36 -18.59
N GLU A 121 -4.79 -5.42 -19.40
CA GLU A 121 -5.39 -5.69 -20.71
C GLU A 121 -5.16 -4.53 -21.67
N ILE A 122 -4.80 -4.83 -22.92
CA ILE A 122 -4.79 -3.86 -24.03
C ILE A 122 -6.18 -3.83 -24.66
N ALA A 123 -6.96 -2.81 -24.35
CA ALA A 123 -8.36 -2.75 -24.74
C ALA A 123 -8.56 -2.31 -26.21
N SER A 124 -7.73 -1.38 -26.68
CA SER A 124 -7.78 -0.89 -28.04
C SER A 124 -6.42 -0.47 -28.55
N VAL A 125 -6.21 -0.53 -29.87
CA VAL A 125 -5.00 -0.05 -30.54
C VAL A 125 -5.40 0.67 -31.82
N ASN A 126 -4.86 1.85 -32.05
CA ASN A 126 -5.02 2.61 -33.27
C ASN A 126 -3.65 2.83 -33.92
N THR A 127 -3.34 2.01 -34.90
CA THR A 127 -2.07 2.08 -35.63
C THR A 127 -1.95 3.32 -36.52
N SER A 128 -3.08 3.92 -36.94
CA SER A 128 -3.04 5.15 -37.74
C SER A 128 -2.62 6.36 -36.91
N SER A 129 -2.92 6.39 -35.61
CA SER A 129 -2.55 7.47 -34.71
C SER A 129 -1.45 7.12 -33.71
N GLY A 130 -0.96 5.88 -33.69
CA GLY A 130 0.12 5.44 -32.82
C GLY A 130 -0.24 5.37 -31.33
N VAL A 131 -1.52 5.16 -31.02
CA VAL A 131 -2.02 5.13 -29.64
C VAL A 131 -2.76 3.85 -29.32
N PHE A 132 -2.83 3.55 -28.02
CA PHE A 132 -3.56 2.39 -27.49
C PHE A 132 -4.17 2.70 -26.13
N SER A 133 -5.06 1.82 -25.66
CA SER A 133 -5.67 1.91 -24.33
C SER A 133 -5.27 0.71 -23.47
N LEU A 134 -4.90 0.99 -22.24
CA LEU A 134 -4.51 0.02 -21.22
C LEU A 134 -5.50 0.03 -20.08
N LEU A 135 -5.99 -1.14 -19.69
CA LEU A 135 -6.79 -1.34 -18.49
C LEU A 135 -5.96 -2.01 -17.40
N ILE A 136 -6.09 -1.54 -16.18
CA ILE A 136 -5.69 -2.25 -14.97
C ILE A 136 -6.98 -2.78 -14.34
N ARG A 137 -7.04 -4.08 -14.15
CA ARG A 137 -8.21 -4.81 -13.69
C ARG A 137 -7.91 -5.51 -12.37
N ARG A 138 -8.94 -5.79 -11.57
CA ARG A 138 -8.80 -6.59 -10.36
C ARG A 138 -8.52 -8.05 -10.71
N GLY A 139 -7.66 -8.73 -9.94
CA GLY A 139 -7.16 -10.07 -10.27
C GLY A 139 -8.23 -11.16 -10.25
N ASP A 140 -9.26 -11.03 -9.42
CA ASP A 140 -10.36 -12.00 -9.28
C ASP A 140 -11.50 -11.78 -10.32
N ASP A 141 -11.37 -10.79 -11.20
CA ASP A 141 -12.37 -10.55 -12.22
C ASP A 141 -12.37 -11.62 -13.34
N THR A 142 -13.39 -11.58 -14.15
CA THR A 142 -13.54 -12.48 -15.30
C THR A 142 -13.71 -11.70 -16.60
N GLN A 143 -13.62 -12.38 -17.73
CA GLN A 143 -13.80 -11.71 -19.03
C GLN A 143 -15.24 -11.21 -19.24
N SER A 144 -16.23 -11.91 -18.68
CA SER A 144 -17.63 -11.50 -18.75
C SER A 144 -18.04 -10.45 -17.70
N ASN A 145 -17.27 -10.34 -16.61
CA ASN A 145 -17.52 -9.39 -15.52
C ASN A 145 -16.20 -8.73 -15.12
N LYS A 146 -15.79 -7.74 -15.93
CA LYS A 146 -14.55 -7.00 -15.69
C LYS A 146 -14.71 -5.99 -14.57
N VAL A 147 -13.77 -6.00 -13.63
CA VAL A 147 -13.63 -4.98 -12.58
C VAL A 147 -12.44 -4.10 -12.94
N ILE A 148 -12.72 -2.98 -13.60
CA ILE A 148 -11.70 -2.03 -14.06
C ILE A 148 -11.34 -1.12 -12.89
N LEU A 149 -10.07 -1.13 -12.50
CA LEU A 149 -9.51 -0.27 -11.47
C LEU A 149 -9.03 1.05 -12.07
N GLU A 150 -8.33 0.99 -13.21
CA GLU A 150 -7.85 2.16 -13.94
C GLU A 150 -7.96 1.92 -15.46
N ASN A 151 -8.17 3.02 -16.18
CA ASN A 151 -8.27 3.02 -17.64
C ASN A 151 -7.42 4.17 -18.20
N PHE A 152 -6.35 3.83 -18.91
CA PHE A 152 -5.47 4.76 -19.60
C PHE A 152 -5.77 4.74 -21.10
N ASN A 153 -6.44 5.77 -21.60
CA ASN A 153 -6.83 5.88 -22.99
C ASN A 153 -5.84 6.70 -23.78
N ASN A 154 -5.69 6.36 -25.06
CA ASN A 154 -4.88 7.12 -26.03
C ASN A 154 -3.43 7.32 -25.57
N ILE A 155 -2.81 6.34 -24.92
CA ILE A 155 -1.40 6.39 -24.57
C ILE A 155 -0.51 6.02 -25.74
N SER A 156 0.68 6.62 -25.82
CA SER A 156 1.63 6.47 -26.93
C SER A 156 2.97 5.91 -26.46
N LEU A 157 3.70 5.27 -27.35
CA LEU A 157 5.11 4.88 -27.15
C LEU A 157 6.08 5.92 -27.77
N ASP A 158 5.59 7.05 -28.26
CA ASP A 158 6.42 8.14 -28.74
C ASP A 158 6.90 9.01 -27.56
N PRO A 159 8.21 9.06 -27.26
CA PRO A 159 8.76 9.83 -26.14
C PRO A 159 8.52 11.35 -26.27
N PHE A 160 8.28 11.84 -27.47
CA PHE A 160 8.03 13.25 -27.75
C PHE A 160 6.53 13.62 -27.65
N ALA A 161 5.65 12.63 -27.59
CA ALA A 161 4.22 12.86 -27.45
C ALA A 161 3.83 13.26 -26.00
N PRO A 162 2.85 14.16 -25.82
CA PRO A 162 2.39 14.56 -24.49
C PRO A 162 1.73 13.41 -23.74
N ASN A 163 1.18 12.42 -24.44
CA ASN A 163 0.55 11.20 -23.92
C ASN A 163 1.51 9.99 -23.91
N PHE A 164 2.82 10.21 -23.85
CA PHE A 164 3.80 9.15 -23.71
C PHE A 164 3.50 8.31 -22.46
N ILE A 165 3.65 6.99 -22.57
CA ILE A 165 3.21 6.04 -21.55
C ILE A 165 3.75 6.36 -20.15
N THR A 166 5.02 6.78 -20.02
CA THR A 166 5.59 7.13 -18.71
C THR A 166 5.01 8.43 -18.15
N ARG A 167 4.57 9.36 -19.02
CA ARG A 167 3.87 10.58 -18.57
C ARG A 167 2.43 10.28 -18.16
N ALA A 168 1.79 9.32 -18.82
CA ALA A 168 0.39 8.98 -18.56
C ALA A 168 0.22 8.08 -17.33
N ILE A 169 1.17 7.20 -17.04
CA ILE A 169 1.09 6.21 -15.95
C ILE A 169 2.04 6.57 -14.80
N GLY A 170 3.28 6.99 -15.13
CA GLY A 170 4.39 7.21 -14.21
C GLY A 170 5.46 6.14 -14.30
N ASP A 171 6.68 6.48 -13.87
CA ASP A 171 7.85 5.57 -13.87
C ASP A 171 8.71 5.73 -12.60
N VAL A 172 8.23 6.49 -11.62
CA VAL A 172 9.00 6.77 -10.40
C VAL A 172 9.02 5.56 -9.48
N THR A 173 10.24 5.21 -9.05
CA THR A 173 10.52 4.28 -7.95
C THR A 173 11.00 5.08 -6.72
N THR A 174 10.74 4.56 -5.54
CA THR A 174 11.16 5.16 -4.28
C THR A 174 11.97 4.15 -3.47
N ASN A 175 13.07 4.60 -2.87
CA ASN A 175 13.87 3.82 -1.94
C ASN A 175 14.12 4.63 -0.67
N VAL A 176 14.11 3.97 0.48
CA VAL A 176 14.50 4.59 1.74
C VAL A 176 16.02 4.70 1.79
N VAL A 177 16.51 5.89 2.05
CA VAL A 177 17.95 6.19 2.16
C VAL A 177 18.20 6.96 3.45
N THR A 178 19.27 6.63 4.14
CA THR A 178 19.76 7.39 5.29
C THR A 178 21.09 8.05 4.92
N GLN A 179 21.12 9.36 4.97
CA GLN A 179 22.33 10.13 4.71
C GLN A 179 22.51 11.19 5.81
N ASP A 180 23.70 11.27 6.37
CA ASP A 180 24.06 12.24 7.42
C ASP A 180 23.10 12.21 8.63
N GLY A 181 22.58 11.01 8.96
CA GLY A 181 21.65 10.82 10.08
C GLY A 181 20.18 11.14 9.78
N THR A 182 19.87 11.59 8.58
CA THR A 182 18.50 11.87 8.13
C THR A 182 18.03 10.76 7.19
N THR A 183 16.84 10.21 7.48
CA THR A 183 16.19 9.19 6.65
C THR A 183 15.11 9.84 5.77
N PHE A 184 15.15 9.57 4.48
CA PHE A 184 14.22 10.13 3.51
C PHE A 184 13.93 9.16 2.35
N LEU A 185 12.90 9.44 1.55
CA LEU A 185 12.61 8.72 0.32
C LEU A 185 13.37 9.33 -0.84
N GLN A 186 14.29 8.55 -1.42
CA GLN A 186 14.94 8.90 -2.68
C GLN A 186 14.05 8.44 -3.84
N GLU A 187 13.66 9.38 -4.69
CA GLU A 187 12.91 9.11 -5.90
C GLU A 187 13.83 8.96 -7.10
N SER A 188 13.53 8.00 -7.98
CA SER A 188 14.21 7.77 -9.25
C SER A 188 13.17 7.50 -10.34
N GLY A 189 13.26 8.22 -11.44
CA GLY A 189 12.31 8.17 -12.56
C GLY A 189 12.19 9.53 -13.23
N SER A 190 11.45 9.59 -14.33
CA SER A 190 11.28 10.83 -15.11
C SER A 190 9.92 11.47 -14.90
N HIS A 191 8.91 10.68 -14.59
CA HIS A 191 7.52 11.13 -14.49
C HIS A 191 6.85 10.54 -13.25
N ARG A 192 6.26 11.43 -12.44
CA ARG A 192 5.53 11.04 -11.22
C ARG A 192 4.45 10.01 -11.54
N ASN A 193 4.26 9.02 -10.63
CA ASN A 193 3.22 8.02 -10.75
C ASN A 193 1.83 8.67 -10.64
N ILE A 194 1.04 8.53 -11.70
CA ILE A 194 -0.37 8.90 -11.78
C ILE A 194 -1.23 7.70 -11.38
N SER A 195 -0.83 6.50 -11.84
CA SER A 195 -1.45 5.26 -11.40
C SER A 195 -1.22 5.02 -9.92
N SER A 196 -2.25 4.50 -9.24
CA SER A 196 -2.19 4.03 -7.86
C SER A 196 -1.74 2.56 -7.75
N TYR A 197 -1.70 1.82 -8.86
CA TYR A 197 -1.49 0.37 -8.86
C TYR A 197 -0.23 -0.07 -9.58
N VAL A 198 0.13 0.61 -10.67
CA VAL A 198 1.26 0.22 -11.53
C VAL A 198 2.13 1.41 -11.91
N ARG A 199 3.34 1.12 -12.35
CA ARG A 199 4.24 2.08 -13.00
C ARG A 199 4.87 1.44 -14.22
N VAL A 200 5.40 2.24 -15.12
CA VAL A 200 6.18 1.78 -16.27
C VAL A 200 7.59 1.46 -15.80
N LYS A 201 7.95 0.18 -15.85
CA LYS A 201 9.32 -0.24 -15.50
C LYS A 201 10.30 0.07 -16.63
N GLN A 202 9.88 -0.16 -17.87
CA GLN A 202 10.73 -0.03 -19.04
C GLN A 202 9.88 0.12 -20.31
N VAL A 203 10.36 0.93 -21.24
CA VAL A 203 9.86 1.00 -22.62
C VAL A 203 10.92 0.40 -23.54
N ASN A 204 10.61 -0.73 -24.19
CA ASN A 204 11.56 -1.46 -25.04
C ASN A 204 11.46 -1.06 -26.51
N LEU A 205 10.25 -0.72 -26.98
CA LEU A 205 9.96 -0.39 -28.37
C LEU A 205 9.37 1.02 -28.46
N ALA A 206 10.21 2.02 -28.22
CA ALA A 206 9.83 3.41 -28.41
C ALA A 206 9.57 3.72 -29.89
N THR A 207 8.62 4.60 -30.17
CA THR A 207 8.20 5.00 -31.51
C THR A 207 8.43 6.50 -31.78
N PRO A 208 9.67 7.02 -31.70
CA PRO A 208 9.95 8.44 -31.76
C PRO A 208 9.50 9.07 -33.08
N HIS A 209 8.75 10.16 -32.98
CA HIS A 209 8.17 10.84 -34.14
C HIS A 209 7.38 9.85 -35.01
N TYR A 210 6.28 9.34 -34.49
CA TYR A 210 5.48 8.26 -35.07
C TYR A 210 5.06 8.49 -36.53
N PHE A 211 4.92 9.72 -36.94
CA PHE A 211 4.44 10.09 -38.27
C PHE A 211 5.57 10.48 -39.23
N ASN A 212 5.36 10.24 -40.51
CA ASN A 212 6.11 10.83 -41.61
C ASN A 212 5.71 12.31 -41.81
N ASN A 213 6.46 13.03 -42.65
CA ASN A 213 6.18 14.44 -42.94
C ASN A 213 4.84 14.64 -43.68
N ASP A 214 4.31 13.61 -44.33
CA ASP A 214 2.99 13.60 -45.01
C ASP A 214 1.84 13.29 -44.06
N GLY A 215 2.12 13.06 -42.78
CA GLY A 215 1.13 12.70 -41.75
C GLY A 215 0.76 11.21 -41.70
N SER A 216 1.35 10.37 -42.56
CA SER A 216 1.15 8.92 -42.50
C SER A 216 1.96 8.28 -41.35
N ALA A 217 1.46 7.21 -40.77
CA ALA A 217 2.19 6.43 -39.77
C ALA A 217 3.43 5.77 -40.39
N LYS A 218 4.56 5.80 -39.66
CA LYS A 218 5.77 5.09 -40.09
C LYS A 218 5.59 3.58 -39.95
N ASN A 219 5.68 2.85 -41.04
CA ASN A 219 5.49 1.39 -41.07
C ASN A 219 6.36 0.63 -40.07
N GLN A 220 7.56 1.12 -39.81
CA GLN A 220 8.47 0.53 -38.81
C GLN A 220 7.94 0.56 -37.38
N TYR A 221 7.03 1.48 -37.07
CA TYR A 221 6.48 1.66 -35.72
C TYR A 221 5.09 1.05 -35.52
N THR A 222 4.32 0.88 -36.60
CA THR A 222 2.97 0.30 -36.49
C THR A 222 2.96 -1.10 -35.90
N SER A 223 4.01 -1.88 -36.17
CA SER A 223 4.19 -3.24 -35.63
C SER A 223 4.79 -3.26 -34.20
N SER A 224 5.32 -2.13 -33.70
CA SER A 224 5.86 -2.00 -32.34
C SER A 224 4.78 -1.76 -31.31
N LEU A 225 3.57 -1.40 -31.71
CA LEU A 225 2.45 -1.21 -30.80
C LEU A 225 2.00 -2.56 -30.21
N PRO A 226 1.45 -2.56 -28.98
CA PRO A 226 0.93 -3.78 -28.39
C PRO A 226 -0.23 -4.35 -29.22
N ALA A 227 -0.41 -5.67 -29.21
CA ALA A 227 -1.54 -6.30 -29.91
C ALA A 227 -2.84 -6.07 -29.15
N VAL A 228 -3.90 -5.69 -29.85
CA VAL A 228 -5.24 -5.48 -29.27
C VAL A 228 -5.77 -6.78 -28.64
N GLY A 229 -6.44 -6.69 -27.51
CA GLY A 229 -6.98 -7.82 -26.76
C GLY A 229 -5.94 -8.61 -25.96
N SER A 230 -4.65 -8.25 -26.05
CA SER A 230 -3.63 -8.85 -25.19
C SER A 230 -3.95 -8.66 -23.72
N GLY A 231 -3.69 -9.67 -22.91
CA GLY A 231 -3.96 -9.65 -21.48
C GLY A 231 -5.43 -9.83 -21.08
N SER A 232 -6.37 -9.84 -22.01
CA SER A 232 -7.80 -10.05 -21.71
C SER A 232 -8.08 -11.33 -20.92
N SER A 233 -7.31 -12.38 -21.17
CA SER A 233 -7.37 -13.65 -20.43
C SER A 233 -6.10 -14.01 -19.67
N GLN A 234 -4.94 -13.47 -20.03
CA GLN A 234 -3.62 -13.84 -19.49
C GLN A 234 -2.77 -12.64 -19.05
N GLY A 235 -3.37 -11.50 -18.79
CA GLY A 235 -2.67 -10.29 -18.37
C GLY A 235 -2.22 -10.35 -16.92
N VAL A 236 -1.34 -11.27 -16.57
CA VAL A 236 -0.86 -11.53 -15.21
C VAL A 236 0.36 -10.70 -14.86
N PHE A 237 0.58 -10.54 -13.54
CA PHE A 237 1.83 -10.05 -12.96
C PHE A 237 2.54 -11.21 -12.26
N ALA A 238 3.86 -11.22 -12.26
CA ALA A 238 4.66 -12.28 -11.68
C ALA A 238 6.02 -11.77 -11.15
N ALA A 239 6.75 -12.67 -10.48
CA ALA A 239 8.08 -12.43 -9.94
C ALA A 239 8.16 -11.36 -8.83
N GLY A 240 7.03 -10.99 -8.21
CA GLY A 240 7.04 -10.28 -6.95
C GLY A 240 7.54 -11.19 -5.83
N VAL A 241 8.40 -10.67 -4.96
CA VAL A 241 8.99 -11.39 -3.83
C VAL A 241 8.60 -10.68 -2.53
N GLY A 242 8.44 -11.43 -1.47
CA GLY A 242 8.06 -10.99 -0.14
C GLY A 242 6.71 -11.58 0.27
N SER A 243 6.71 -12.38 1.34
CA SER A 243 5.52 -13.06 1.85
C SER A 243 5.00 -12.40 3.11
N ASN A 244 3.69 -12.17 3.14
CA ASN A 244 2.99 -11.78 4.37
C ASN A 244 2.82 -12.98 5.34
N LEU A 245 3.23 -14.18 4.94
CA LEU A 245 3.16 -15.35 5.79
C LEU A 245 4.16 -15.21 6.93
N MET A 246 3.63 -15.26 8.12
CA MET A 246 4.38 -15.09 9.34
C MET A 246 5.03 -16.39 9.76
N ALA A 247 6.30 -16.34 10.10
CA ALA A 247 6.93 -17.42 10.89
C ALA A 247 6.15 -17.53 12.22
N GLY A 248 5.45 -18.65 12.44
CA GLY A 248 4.63 -18.86 13.63
C GLY A 248 3.12 -18.66 13.43
N GLY A 249 2.68 -18.32 12.23
CA GLY A 249 1.25 -18.29 11.88
C GLY A 249 0.44 -17.24 12.63
N ALA A 250 -0.84 -17.53 12.83
CA ALA A 250 -1.83 -16.68 13.47
C ALA A 250 -1.60 -16.42 14.97
N ASN A 251 -0.60 -17.02 15.57
CA ASN A 251 -0.41 -17.01 17.02
C ASN A 251 0.03 -15.65 17.60
N ASN A 252 0.33 -14.66 16.77
CA ASN A 252 0.69 -13.32 17.21
C ASN A 252 -0.23 -12.22 16.65
N PHE A 253 -1.45 -12.57 16.30
CA PHE A 253 -2.54 -11.63 16.05
C PHE A 253 -3.35 -11.40 17.33
N TYR A 254 -3.94 -10.20 17.43
CA TYR A 254 -4.86 -9.81 18.50
C TYR A 254 -4.28 -10.11 19.90
N GLU A 255 -4.94 -10.92 20.70
CA GLU A 255 -4.57 -11.26 22.07
C GLU A 255 -3.21 -11.93 22.23
N ALA A 256 -2.68 -12.52 21.16
CA ALA A 256 -1.38 -13.21 21.17
C ALA A 256 -0.19 -12.30 20.81
N ILE A 257 -0.43 -11.01 20.65
CA ILE A 257 0.64 -10.04 20.42
C ILE A 257 1.54 -9.94 21.66
N GLY A 258 2.86 -9.98 21.42
CA GLY A 258 3.91 -9.86 22.42
C GLY A 258 5.20 -9.40 21.75
N SER A 259 6.31 -10.13 21.93
CA SER A 259 7.59 -9.85 21.27
C SER A 259 7.54 -9.94 19.73
N GLN A 260 6.52 -10.59 19.21
CA GLN A 260 6.13 -10.54 17.78
C GLN A 260 4.76 -9.90 17.66
N THR A 261 4.59 -9.06 16.69
CA THR A 261 3.34 -8.36 16.39
C THR A 261 2.95 -8.57 14.93
N GLN A 262 1.94 -9.41 14.70
CA GLN A 262 1.38 -9.68 13.37
C GLN A 262 2.45 -10.10 12.33
N GLY A 263 3.45 -10.90 12.77
CA GLY A 263 4.55 -11.40 11.96
C GLY A 263 5.77 -10.50 11.87
N LEU A 264 5.79 -9.44 12.62
CA LEU A 264 6.89 -8.48 12.66
C LEU A 264 7.57 -8.52 14.03
N ILE A 265 8.83 -8.10 14.06
CA ILE A 265 9.59 -7.82 15.28
C ILE A 265 9.85 -6.31 15.37
N GLY A 266 10.26 -5.83 16.54
CA GLY A 266 10.45 -4.40 16.77
C GLY A 266 11.34 -3.73 15.73
N SER A 267 12.49 -4.31 15.39
CA SER A 267 13.44 -3.72 14.43
C SER A 267 12.90 -3.56 13.00
N ASP A 268 11.84 -4.26 12.61
CA ASP A 268 11.22 -4.04 11.31
C ASP A 268 10.59 -2.64 11.19
N TYR A 269 10.29 -1.98 12.31
CA TYR A 269 9.70 -0.64 12.37
C TYR A 269 10.72 0.50 12.34
N ASP A 270 12.03 0.21 12.53
CA ASP A 270 13.05 1.24 12.71
C ASP A 270 13.12 2.22 11.53
N SER A 271 13.10 1.69 10.31
CA SER A 271 13.14 2.48 9.09
C SER A 271 11.91 3.41 8.93
N ALA A 272 10.71 2.88 9.20
CA ALA A 272 9.47 3.66 9.11
C ALA A 272 9.42 4.76 10.18
N ILE A 273 9.85 4.48 11.41
CA ILE A 273 9.91 5.47 12.49
C ILE A 273 10.93 6.57 12.16
N ALA A 274 12.11 6.19 11.65
CA ALA A 274 13.14 7.14 11.24
C ALA A 274 12.68 8.03 10.07
N LEU A 275 11.98 7.45 9.08
CA LEU A 275 11.44 8.20 7.95
C LEU A 275 10.40 9.24 8.40
N LEU A 276 9.50 8.87 9.29
CA LEU A 276 8.45 9.75 9.83
C LEU A 276 8.99 10.80 10.82
N ALA A 277 10.24 10.70 11.26
CA ALA A 277 10.90 11.74 12.05
C ALA A 277 11.16 13.02 11.22
N ASN A 278 11.21 12.93 9.90
CA ASN A 278 11.44 14.07 9.01
C ASN A 278 10.16 14.94 8.92
N ALA A 279 10.17 16.07 9.64
CA ALA A 279 9.05 17.00 9.70
C ALA A 279 8.87 17.83 8.41
N ASP A 280 9.90 17.95 7.60
CA ASP A 280 9.85 18.70 6.34
C ASP A 280 9.05 17.94 5.27
N ASP A 281 9.16 16.61 5.27
CA ASP A 281 8.49 15.75 4.28
C ASP A 281 7.10 15.30 4.73
N TYR A 282 6.91 15.09 6.04
CA TYR A 282 5.66 14.51 6.57
C TYR A 282 5.08 15.35 7.71
N GLN A 283 3.82 15.78 7.53
CA GLN A 283 3.05 16.49 8.53
C GLN A 283 1.90 15.61 9.03
N TYR A 284 1.83 15.41 10.34
CA TYR A 284 0.77 14.65 11.02
C TYR A 284 0.66 15.09 12.48
N ASN A 285 -0.53 14.99 13.05
CA ASN A 285 -0.82 15.45 14.42
C ASN A 285 -0.79 14.30 15.44
N VAL A 286 -1.05 13.06 14.98
CA VAL A 286 -1.08 11.87 15.83
C VAL A 286 -0.29 10.76 15.15
N ALA A 287 0.60 10.11 15.89
CA ALA A 287 1.32 8.92 15.46
C ALA A 287 0.93 7.73 16.31
N SER A 288 0.63 6.60 15.71
CA SER A 288 0.40 5.35 16.43
C SER A 288 0.96 4.16 15.67
N THR A 289 1.40 3.16 16.43
CA THR A 289 1.92 1.86 15.93
C THR A 289 1.13 0.75 16.61
N PRO A 290 -0.13 0.50 16.20
CA PRO A 290 -0.99 -0.47 16.87
C PRO A 290 -0.34 -1.85 16.94
N GLY A 291 -0.25 -2.42 18.16
CA GLY A 291 0.35 -3.73 18.39
C GLY A 291 1.86 -3.69 18.70
N LEU A 292 2.51 -2.54 18.65
CA LEU A 292 3.88 -2.37 19.11
C LEU A 292 3.87 -2.01 20.62
N LEU A 293 4.14 -2.98 21.48
CA LEU A 293 4.00 -2.85 22.93
C LEU A 293 5.30 -2.35 23.57
N HIS A 294 5.25 -1.38 24.47
CA HIS A 294 6.45 -0.83 25.11
C HIS A 294 7.20 -1.88 25.94
N ALA A 295 6.50 -2.77 26.62
CA ALA A 295 7.09 -3.85 27.40
C ALA A 295 8.00 -4.77 26.56
N ASP A 296 7.64 -5.01 25.30
CA ASP A 296 8.34 -5.93 24.41
C ASP A 296 9.24 -5.20 23.38
N HIS A 297 8.90 -3.94 23.05
CA HIS A 297 9.54 -3.16 21.98
C HIS A 297 9.95 -1.76 22.45
N SER A 298 10.57 -1.69 23.64
CA SER A 298 10.91 -0.41 24.30
C SER A 298 11.79 0.50 23.43
N THR A 299 12.70 -0.06 22.64
CA THR A 299 13.58 0.71 21.73
C THR A 299 12.76 1.49 20.69
N GLN A 300 11.84 0.83 20.00
CA GLN A 300 11.05 1.42 18.91
C GLN A 300 10.02 2.41 19.44
N THR A 301 9.32 2.05 20.51
CA THR A 301 8.36 2.95 21.15
C THR A 301 9.04 4.18 21.75
N THR A 302 10.24 4.04 22.32
CA THR A 302 11.06 5.19 22.77
C THR A 302 11.49 6.05 21.58
N SER A 303 11.86 5.45 20.46
CA SER A 303 12.17 6.20 19.23
C SER A 303 10.98 7.00 18.73
N LEU A 304 9.76 6.43 18.75
CA LEU A 304 8.53 7.13 18.38
C LEU A 304 8.22 8.29 19.35
N MET A 305 8.39 8.09 20.67
CA MET A 305 8.27 9.15 21.68
C MET A 305 9.26 10.29 21.42
N ASN A 306 10.52 9.96 21.19
CA ASN A 306 11.57 10.94 20.93
C ASN A 306 11.31 11.72 19.64
N ASN A 307 10.77 11.08 18.61
CA ASN A 307 10.32 11.79 17.40
C ASN A 307 9.24 12.81 17.73
N ALA A 308 8.22 12.44 18.48
CA ALA A 308 7.15 13.37 18.88
C ALA A 308 7.69 14.55 19.72
N ILE A 309 8.58 14.28 20.67
CA ILE A 309 9.25 15.31 21.49
C ILE A 309 10.09 16.24 20.61
N SER A 310 10.90 15.68 19.71
CA SER A 310 11.80 16.46 18.85
C SER A 310 11.05 17.33 17.85
N ARG A 311 9.99 16.79 17.27
CA ARG A 311 9.14 17.49 16.30
C ARG A 311 8.27 18.57 16.97
N GLY A 312 7.67 18.26 18.12
CA GLY A 312 6.80 19.18 18.86
C GLY A 312 5.44 19.49 18.20
N ASP A 313 5.11 18.82 17.10
CA ASP A 313 3.90 19.06 16.28
C ASP A 313 2.89 17.89 16.29
N ASN A 314 3.19 16.82 17.02
CA ASN A 314 2.34 15.63 17.08
C ASN A 314 2.37 14.98 18.48
N ILE A 315 1.43 14.06 18.69
CA ILE A 315 1.34 13.21 19.88
C ILE A 315 1.52 11.75 19.47
N ALA A 316 2.40 11.03 20.17
CA ALA A 316 2.56 9.60 20.01
C ALA A 316 1.58 8.85 20.94
N VAL A 317 0.77 7.96 20.38
CA VAL A 317 -0.13 7.07 21.14
C VAL A 317 0.50 5.68 21.19
N ILE A 318 0.86 5.22 22.39
CA ILE A 318 1.66 4.01 22.62
C ILE A 318 0.90 3.03 23.49
N ASP A 319 1.00 1.75 23.15
CA ASP A 319 0.52 0.65 23.98
C ASP A 319 1.63 0.16 24.91
N MET A 320 1.31 -0.05 26.19
CA MET A 320 2.32 -0.39 27.20
C MET A 320 2.55 -1.87 27.37
N VAL A 321 1.49 -2.67 27.41
CA VAL A 321 1.52 -4.08 27.84
C VAL A 321 0.65 -4.98 26.97
N SER A 322 0.95 -6.28 27.00
CA SER A 322 0.18 -7.31 26.29
C SER A 322 -1.22 -7.51 26.90
N TYR A 323 -2.09 -8.19 26.14
CA TYR A 323 -3.44 -8.52 26.55
C TYR A 323 -3.48 -9.26 27.90
N GLY A 324 -4.47 -8.95 28.70
CA GLY A 324 -4.65 -9.57 30.03
C GLY A 324 -3.74 -9.04 31.14
N SER A 325 -2.83 -8.13 30.83
CA SER A 325 -1.96 -7.52 31.84
C SER A 325 -2.75 -6.68 32.84
N LEU A 326 -2.37 -6.76 34.11
CA LEU A 326 -2.97 -5.99 35.20
C LEU A 326 -2.43 -4.56 35.22
N ILE A 327 -3.18 -3.65 35.83
CA ILE A 327 -2.80 -2.22 35.96
C ILE A 327 -1.42 -2.00 36.56
N GLY A 328 -0.99 -2.87 37.50
CA GLY A 328 0.35 -2.80 38.09
C GLY A 328 1.49 -2.99 37.07
N ALA A 329 1.29 -3.79 36.03
CA ALA A 329 2.25 -3.92 34.94
C ALA A 329 2.31 -2.63 34.09
N VAL A 330 1.15 -2.00 33.82
CA VAL A 330 1.08 -0.72 33.09
C VAL A 330 1.82 0.37 33.85
N THR A 331 1.52 0.52 35.15
CA THR A 331 2.16 1.56 35.99
C THR A 331 3.67 1.34 36.11
N ALA A 332 4.13 0.08 36.08
CA ALA A 332 5.56 -0.22 36.05
C ALA A 332 6.22 0.21 34.73
N GLN A 333 5.55 0.04 33.58
CA GLN A 333 6.08 0.44 32.28
C GLN A 333 6.11 1.97 32.08
N VAL A 334 5.13 2.70 32.60
CA VAL A 334 5.12 4.17 32.52
C VAL A 334 6.03 4.84 33.54
N ALA A 335 6.54 4.11 34.52
CA ALA A 335 7.45 4.65 35.53
C ALA A 335 8.72 5.20 34.86
N GLY A 336 8.97 6.49 35.01
CA GLY A 336 10.14 7.15 34.39
C GLY A 336 9.86 7.75 33.01
N ILE A 337 8.66 7.59 32.45
CA ILE A 337 8.24 8.32 31.26
C ILE A 337 7.49 9.58 31.70
N ASP A 338 8.10 10.73 31.45
CA ASP A 338 7.53 12.05 31.81
C ASP A 338 7.73 13.01 30.63
N ASN A 339 6.70 13.15 29.80
CA ASN A 339 6.68 14.11 28.70
C ASN A 339 5.23 14.43 28.29
N SER A 340 5.03 15.55 27.58
CA SER A 340 3.72 16.04 27.13
C SER A 340 3.37 15.61 25.70
N TYR A 341 4.22 14.86 25.03
CA TYR A 341 4.04 14.46 23.62
C TYR A 341 3.69 12.98 23.45
N THR A 342 3.41 12.30 24.56
CA THR A 342 3.05 10.88 24.52
C THR A 342 1.81 10.62 25.35
N SER A 343 0.92 9.77 24.86
CA SER A 343 -0.23 9.28 25.59
C SER A 343 -0.30 7.76 25.53
N THR A 344 -0.83 7.15 26.60
CA THR A 344 -1.12 5.72 26.65
C THR A 344 -2.46 5.46 27.29
N TYR A 345 -3.11 4.40 26.87
CA TYR A 345 -4.45 4.03 27.32
C TYR A 345 -4.52 2.56 27.68
N TRP A 346 -5.28 2.23 28.68
CA TRP A 346 -5.51 0.88 29.17
C TRP A 346 -6.96 0.79 29.71
N PRO A 347 -7.63 -0.37 29.60
CA PRO A 347 -7.22 -1.69 29.09
C PRO A 347 -7.30 -1.82 27.56
N TRP A 348 -6.98 -2.99 27.05
CA TRP A 348 -7.31 -3.40 25.69
C TRP A 348 -8.83 -3.37 25.50
N LEU A 349 -9.26 -3.05 24.29
CA LEU A 349 -10.67 -2.84 23.96
C LEU A 349 -11.20 -3.98 23.08
N GLN A 350 -12.49 -4.32 23.24
CA GLN A 350 -13.15 -5.31 22.41
C GLN A 350 -13.88 -4.60 21.26
N THR A 351 -13.72 -5.14 20.06
CA THR A 351 -14.41 -4.65 18.87
C THR A 351 -14.79 -5.79 17.93
N VAL A 352 -15.64 -5.47 16.96
CA VAL A 352 -15.91 -6.34 15.82
C VAL A 352 -14.90 -6.05 14.72
N ASP A 353 -14.18 -7.09 14.27
CA ASP A 353 -13.33 -6.98 13.11
C ASP A 353 -14.16 -6.66 11.85
N PRO A 354 -13.89 -5.57 11.13
CA PRO A 354 -14.72 -5.13 10.00
C PRO A 354 -14.70 -6.08 8.80
N ASN A 355 -13.70 -6.95 8.69
CA ASN A 355 -13.56 -7.88 7.56
C ASN A 355 -14.10 -9.28 7.88
N THR A 356 -13.91 -9.74 9.10
CA THR A 356 -14.30 -11.11 9.51
C THR A 356 -15.60 -11.17 10.29
N GLY A 357 -16.04 -10.06 10.87
CA GLY A 357 -17.21 -10.00 11.77
C GLY A 357 -16.97 -10.64 13.14
N MET A 358 -15.75 -11.06 13.47
CA MET A 358 -15.40 -11.67 14.74
C MET A 358 -15.17 -10.61 15.83
N LEU A 359 -15.53 -10.96 17.08
CA LEU A 359 -15.13 -10.15 18.23
C LEU A 359 -13.66 -10.41 18.55
N VAL A 360 -12.87 -9.33 18.61
CA VAL A 360 -11.43 -9.36 18.89
C VAL A 360 -11.07 -8.35 19.97
N TYR A 361 -10.06 -8.68 20.79
CA TYR A 361 -9.46 -7.73 21.72
C TYR A 361 -8.21 -7.11 21.05
N ILE A 362 -8.14 -5.80 21.09
CA ILE A 362 -7.08 -5.04 20.41
C ILE A 362 -6.54 -3.93 21.31
N PRO A 363 -5.30 -3.50 21.10
CA PRO A 363 -4.69 -2.43 21.87
C PRO A 363 -5.46 -1.11 21.73
N ALA A 364 -5.47 -0.31 22.77
CA ALA A 364 -6.23 0.94 22.81
C ALA A 364 -5.78 1.95 21.75
N SER A 365 -4.49 1.98 21.37
CA SER A 365 -3.95 2.85 20.33
C SER A 365 -4.65 2.70 18.97
N THR A 366 -5.31 1.56 18.73
CA THR A 366 -6.12 1.31 17.52
C THR A 366 -7.36 2.21 17.44
N PHE A 367 -7.93 2.59 18.59
CA PHE A 367 -9.14 3.41 18.67
C PHE A 367 -8.87 4.89 18.89
N ILE A 368 -7.83 5.21 19.66
CA ILE A 368 -7.61 6.58 20.15
C ILE A 368 -7.56 7.63 19.05
N PRO A 369 -6.87 7.40 17.90
CA PRO A 369 -6.91 8.37 16.80
C PRO A 369 -8.34 8.63 16.27
N GLY A 370 -9.20 7.60 16.29
CA GLY A 370 -10.63 7.73 15.96
C GLY A 370 -11.40 8.57 16.97
N ILE A 371 -11.12 8.40 18.27
CA ILE A 371 -11.74 9.24 19.33
C ILE A 371 -11.32 10.71 19.17
N TYR A 372 -10.07 10.97 18.85
CA TYR A 372 -9.60 12.34 18.58
C TYR A 372 -10.32 12.95 17.38
N ALA A 373 -10.42 12.20 16.29
CA ALA A 373 -11.14 12.62 15.10
C ALA A 373 -12.63 12.88 15.36
N PHE A 374 -13.28 12.04 16.18
CA PHE A 374 -14.66 12.24 16.59
C PHE A 374 -14.84 13.53 17.40
N THR A 375 -13.92 13.81 18.33
CA THR A 375 -13.95 15.04 19.12
C THR A 375 -13.79 16.27 18.23
N ASP A 376 -12.83 16.25 17.32
CA ASP A 376 -12.58 17.35 16.38
C ASP A 376 -13.75 17.58 15.43
N ALA A 377 -14.44 16.52 15.02
CA ALA A 377 -15.61 16.60 14.12
C ALA A 377 -16.89 17.06 14.84
N SER A 378 -17.08 16.66 16.11
CA SER A 378 -18.31 16.92 16.87
C SER A 378 -18.23 18.15 17.79
N SER A 379 -17.04 18.64 18.05
CA SER A 379 -16.73 19.77 18.93
C SER A 379 -15.58 20.58 18.30
N ASP A 380 -14.82 21.29 19.15
CA ASP A 380 -13.65 22.03 18.69
C ASP A 380 -12.35 21.33 19.10
N PRO A 381 -11.22 21.52 18.38
CA PRO A 381 -9.96 20.83 18.64
C PRO A 381 -9.34 21.06 20.03
N TRP A 382 -9.75 22.10 20.72
CA TRP A 382 -9.28 22.40 22.09
C TRP A 382 -10.07 21.70 23.20
N PHE A 383 -11.14 20.98 22.87
CA PHE A 383 -11.86 20.18 23.86
C PHE A 383 -11.16 18.84 24.11
N ALA A 384 -11.08 18.46 25.38
CA ALA A 384 -10.56 17.17 25.75
C ALA A 384 -11.47 16.03 25.22
N PRO A 385 -10.95 14.99 24.62
CA PRO A 385 -11.70 13.81 24.18
C PRO A 385 -12.04 12.93 25.39
N ALA A 386 -12.96 13.38 26.21
CA ALA A 386 -13.31 12.73 27.47
C ALA A 386 -14.84 12.78 27.75
N GLY A 387 -15.32 11.79 28.51
CA GLY A 387 -16.73 11.62 28.85
C GLY A 387 -17.56 11.00 27.72
N ILE A 388 -18.84 10.75 27.98
CA ILE A 388 -19.75 10.02 27.08
C ILE A 388 -20.00 10.76 25.76
N THR A 389 -19.96 12.08 25.77
CA THR A 389 -20.30 12.90 24.58
C THR A 389 -19.15 13.20 23.65
N ARG A 390 -17.90 13.10 24.13
CA ARG A 390 -16.70 13.45 23.37
C ARG A 390 -15.64 12.35 23.37
N GLY A 391 -15.65 11.45 24.34
CA GLY A 391 -14.71 10.34 24.46
C GLY A 391 -15.37 8.97 24.28
N GLY A 392 -16.65 8.90 23.92
CA GLY A 392 -17.38 7.68 23.59
C GLY A 392 -17.53 7.52 22.07
N MET A 393 -17.46 6.29 21.62
CA MET A 393 -17.71 5.87 20.24
C MET A 393 -18.86 4.86 20.21
#